data_eeeed5e2162bcdb61f81bf70898422c6
#
_entry.id   eeeed5e2162bcdb61f81bf70898422c6
#
_cell.length_a   1.000
_cell.length_b   1.000
_cell.length_c   1.000
_cell.angle_alpha   90.00
_cell.angle_beta   90.00
_cell.angle_gamma   90.00
#
_symmetry.space_group_name_H-M   'P 1'
#
loop_
_entity.id
_entity.type
_entity.pdbx_description
1 polymer ?
#
loop_
_entity_poly.entity_id
_entity_poly.type
_entity_poly.pdbx_seq_one_letter_code
_entity_poly.pdbx_strand_id
1 'polypeptide(L)'
;RQVFCFGQGGSSLLASDIWARFATISTKFHTSGDSHMQAIAASLMGPEDVVVFVSYSGATRDMMDTLHLARENGAKVILLTHYSDAPGAALADVVLLCGAKESPLDSGSMPVKLAVLFVANVLVLRYTLDNQELANLSLSRTSRALGSKLL
;
A
#
# COMPACT_ATOMS: atom_id res chain seq x y z
N ARG A 1 13.09 1.36 -9.61
CA ARG A 1 11.89 0.73 -9.07
C ARG A 1 11.36 1.57 -7.93
N GLN A 2 10.14 2.08 -8.06
CA GLN A 2 9.42 2.82 -7.03
C GLN A 2 8.21 1.99 -6.57
N VAL A 3 7.74 2.23 -5.35
CA VAL A 3 6.57 1.56 -4.78
C VAL A 3 5.59 2.62 -4.29
N PHE A 4 4.37 2.57 -4.78
CA PHE A 4 3.32 3.53 -4.46
C PHE A 4 2.25 2.87 -3.60
N CYS A 5 2.08 3.36 -2.38
CA CYS A 5 1.07 2.89 -1.44
C CYS A 5 -0.15 3.80 -1.54
N PHE A 6 -1.22 3.31 -2.13
CA PHE A 6 -2.44 4.08 -2.41
C PHE A 6 -3.65 3.51 -1.68
N GLY A 7 -4.60 4.34 -1.46
CA GLY A 7 -5.92 4.04 -0.91
C GLY A 7 -6.77 5.29 -0.92
N GLN A 8 -8.07 5.14 -0.76
CA GLN A 8 -9.03 6.26 -0.79
C GLN A 8 -9.91 6.25 0.44
N GLY A 9 -10.40 7.44 0.86
CA GLY A 9 -11.17 7.58 2.08
C GLY A 9 -10.46 6.99 3.29
N GLY A 10 -11.14 6.15 4.07
CA GLY A 10 -10.54 5.48 5.24
C GLY A 10 -9.37 4.56 4.91
N SER A 11 -9.30 4.01 3.70
CA SER A 11 -8.18 3.18 3.25
C SER A 11 -6.90 3.98 2.97
N SER A 12 -7.01 5.30 2.74
CA SER A 12 -5.83 6.16 2.55
C SER A 12 -4.97 6.23 3.82
N LEU A 13 -5.59 6.15 4.99
CA LEU A 13 -4.88 6.13 6.28
C LEU A 13 -4.06 4.84 6.42
N LEU A 14 -4.63 3.70 6.01
CA LEU A 14 -3.93 2.42 6.03
C LEU A 14 -2.78 2.40 5.02
N ALA A 15 -2.99 2.93 3.82
CA ALA A 15 -1.93 3.07 2.81
C ALA A 15 -0.79 3.98 3.30
N SER A 16 -1.13 5.06 4.00
CA SER A 16 -0.15 5.96 4.61
C SER A 16 0.63 5.29 5.75
N ASP A 17 -0.01 4.43 6.56
CA ASP A 17 0.68 3.64 7.58
C ASP A 17 1.66 2.63 6.94
N ILE A 18 1.23 1.94 5.88
CA ILE A 18 2.10 1.05 5.11
C ILE A 18 3.32 1.81 4.59
N TRP A 19 3.10 2.96 3.93
CA TRP A 19 4.17 3.82 3.45
C TRP A 19 5.12 4.24 4.58
N ALA A 20 4.59 4.72 5.72
CA ALA A 20 5.40 5.22 6.82
C ALA A 20 6.36 4.15 7.38
N ARG A 21 5.92 2.89 7.46
CA ARG A 21 6.75 1.76 7.88
C ARG A 21 7.89 1.51 6.91
N PHE A 22 7.62 1.47 5.60
CA PHE A 22 8.65 1.29 4.59
C PHE A 22 9.58 2.51 4.46
N ALA A 23 9.08 3.72 4.68
CA ALA A 23 9.86 4.96 4.58
C ALA A 23 11.02 5.03 5.60
N THR A 24 10.95 4.29 6.70
CA THR A 24 12.08 4.16 7.64
C THR A 24 13.23 3.35 7.08
N ILE A 25 12.99 2.53 6.05
CA ILE A 25 13.93 1.59 5.46
C ILE A 25 14.44 2.10 4.10
N SER A 26 13.56 2.73 3.30
CA SER A 26 13.91 3.13 1.94
C SER A 26 13.10 4.34 1.47
N THR A 27 13.73 5.21 0.69
CA THR A 27 13.10 6.37 0.04
C THR A 27 12.35 6.02 -1.25
N LYS A 28 12.29 4.74 -1.61
CA LYS A 28 11.61 4.27 -2.83
C LYS A 28 10.09 4.14 -2.67
N PHE A 29 9.57 4.38 -1.49
CA PHE A 29 8.15 4.27 -1.17
C PHE A 29 7.49 5.64 -1.16
N HIS A 30 6.33 5.73 -1.77
CA HIS A 30 5.56 6.95 -1.94
C HIS A 30 4.11 6.72 -1.54
N THR A 31 3.40 7.77 -1.17
CA THR A 31 1.95 7.72 -0.90
C THR A 31 1.29 9.02 -1.32
N SER A 32 0.02 8.94 -1.64
CA SER A 32 -0.89 10.09 -1.79
C SER A 32 -2.28 9.69 -1.36
N GLY A 33 -2.96 10.56 -0.61
CA GLY A 33 -4.38 10.39 -0.26
C GLY A 33 -5.33 11.00 -1.29
N ASP A 34 -4.82 11.77 -2.24
CA ASP A 34 -5.59 12.45 -3.28
C ASP A 34 -5.67 11.62 -4.55
N SER A 35 -6.89 11.36 -5.05
CA SER A 35 -7.11 10.47 -6.20
C SER A 35 -6.56 11.04 -7.52
N HIS A 36 -6.55 12.36 -7.70
CA HIS A 36 -5.93 12.99 -8.87
C HIS A 36 -4.43 12.79 -8.86
N MET A 37 -3.78 12.98 -7.71
CA MET A 37 -2.34 12.74 -7.57
C MET A 37 -1.99 11.25 -7.74
N GLN A 38 -2.88 10.34 -7.32
CA GLN A 38 -2.73 8.90 -7.58
C GLN A 38 -2.76 8.60 -9.07
N ALA A 39 -3.73 9.17 -9.81
CA ALA A 39 -3.84 9.01 -11.26
C ALA A 39 -2.63 9.61 -12.00
N ILE A 40 -2.17 10.81 -11.60
CA ILE A 40 -0.96 11.43 -12.16
C ILE A 40 0.26 10.52 -11.93
N ALA A 41 0.46 10.02 -10.71
CA ALA A 41 1.56 9.11 -10.43
C ALA A 41 1.45 7.82 -11.26
N ALA A 42 0.26 7.23 -11.36
CA ALA A 42 0.02 6.01 -12.13
C ALA A 42 0.32 6.19 -13.64
N SER A 43 0.02 7.38 -14.19
CA SER A 43 0.30 7.68 -15.60
C SER A 43 1.81 7.83 -15.92
N LEU A 44 2.63 8.00 -14.91
CA LEU A 44 4.10 8.16 -15.04
C LEU A 44 4.89 6.92 -14.61
N MET A 45 4.19 5.85 -14.17
CA MET A 45 4.83 4.58 -13.78
C MET A 45 5.40 3.84 -14.98
N GLY A 46 6.27 2.90 -14.69
CA GLY A 46 6.83 1.98 -15.69
C GLY A 46 6.87 0.54 -15.21
N PRO A 47 7.39 -0.40 -16.03
CA PRO A 47 7.37 -1.84 -15.75
C PRO A 47 8.10 -2.27 -14.49
N GLU A 48 9.01 -1.45 -13.98
CA GLU A 48 9.75 -1.72 -12.74
C GLU A 48 8.98 -1.26 -11.49
N ASP A 49 7.92 -0.46 -11.64
CA ASP A 49 7.22 0.14 -10.53
C ASP A 49 6.09 -0.75 -10.01
N VAL A 50 5.71 -0.54 -8.75
CA VAL A 50 4.70 -1.34 -8.05
C VAL A 50 3.69 -0.41 -7.39
N VAL A 51 2.41 -0.70 -7.57
CA VAL A 51 1.32 -0.12 -6.79
C VAL A 51 0.89 -1.13 -5.73
N VAL A 52 0.87 -0.71 -4.48
CA VAL A 52 0.20 -1.40 -3.37
C VAL A 52 -1.08 -0.62 -3.08
N PHE A 53 -2.22 -1.12 -3.54
CA PHE A 53 -3.49 -0.44 -3.35
C PHE A 53 -4.31 -1.08 -2.24
N VAL A 54 -4.75 -0.28 -1.27
CA VAL A 54 -5.64 -0.71 -0.20
C VAL A 54 -7.06 -0.26 -0.53
N SER A 55 -7.97 -1.22 -0.74
CA SER A 55 -9.37 -0.93 -1.00
C SER A 55 -10.25 -2.04 -0.43
N TYR A 56 -11.09 -1.72 0.56
CA TYR A 56 -11.99 -2.69 1.17
C TYR A 56 -12.90 -3.37 0.13
N SER A 57 -13.61 -2.57 -0.66
CA SER A 57 -14.54 -3.09 -1.68
C SER A 57 -13.84 -3.59 -2.95
N GLY A 58 -12.64 -3.07 -3.24
CA GLY A 58 -11.94 -3.34 -4.48
C GLY A 58 -12.71 -2.91 -5.75
N ALA A 59 -13.62 -1.92 -5.63
CA ALA A 59 -14.59 -1.57 -6.68
C ALA A 59 -14.83 -0.06 -6.86
N THR A 60 -14.10 0.81 -6.15
CA THR A 60 -14.29 2.26 -6.30
C THR A 60 -13.79 2.74 -7.66
N ARG A 61 -14.50 3.70 -8.27
CA ARG A 61 -14.20 4.19 -9.61
C ARG A 61 -12.79 4.75 -9.73
N ASP A 62 -12.44 5.68 -8.85
CA ASP A 62 -11.11 6.33 -8.87
C ASP A 62 -9.96 5.32 -8.68
N MET A 63 -10.18 4.26 -7.88
CA MET A 63 -9.23 3.16 -7.77
C MET A 63 -9.10 2.42 -9.10
N MET A 64 -10.22 2.06 -9.72
CA MET A 64 -10.21 1.34 -11.01
C MET A 64 -9.47 2.14 -12.08
N ASP A 65 -9.74 3.45 -12.18
CA ASP A 65 -9.07 4.36 -13.11
C ASP A 65 -7.55 4.40 -12.86
N THR A 66 -7.15 4.50 -11.59
CA THR A 66 -5.72 4.49 -11.20
C THR A 66 -5.05 3.15 -11.53
N LEU A 67 -5.73 2.02 -11.28
CA LEU A 67 -5.17 0.69 -11.58
C LEU A 67 -5.06 0.44 -13.09
N HIS A 68 -6.03 0.92 -13.89
CA HIS A 68 -5.94 0.84 -15.35
C HIS A 68 -4.73 1.61 -15.87
N LEU A 69 -4.53 2.87 -15.44
CA LEU A 69 -3.35 3.67 -15.82
C LEU A 69 -2.03 2.98 -15.44
N ALA A 70 -1.93 2.45 -14.21
CA ALA A 70 -0.74 1.73 -13.78
C ALA A 70 -0.46 0.50 -14.65
N ARG A 71 -1.50 -0.29 -14.99
CA ARG A 71 -1.39 -1.48 -15.84
C ARG A 71 -1.01 -1.13 -17.29
N GLU A 72 -1.62 -0.11 -17.87
CA GLU A 72 -1.30 0.36 -19.23
C GLU A 72 0.17 0.76 -19.35
N ASN A 73 0.77 1.30 -18.28
CA ASN A 73 2.18 1.65 -18.22
C ASN A 73 3.09 0.47 -17.77
N GLY A 74 2.53 -0.72 -17.59
CA GLY A 74 3.27 -1.95 -17.28
C GLY A 74 3.62 -2.14 -15.81
N ALA A 75 3.20 -1.25 -14.91
CA ALA A 75 3.46 -1.37 -13.49
C ALA A 75 2.77 -2.60 -12.89
N LYS A 76 3.37 -3.16 -11.83
CA LYS A 76 2.81 -4.28 -11.08
C LYS A 76 1.83 -3.80 -10.03
N VAL A 77 0.73 -4.54 -9.85
CA VAL A 77 -0.34 -4.18 -8.91
C VAL A 77 -0.49 -5.25 -7.85
N ILE A 78 -0.40 -4.83 -6.59
CA ILE A 78 -0.75 -5.61 -5.39
C ILE A 78 -2.01 -4.97 -4.79
N LEU A 79 -3.10 -5.70 -4.74
CA LEU A 79 -4.36 -5.22 -4.16
C LEU A 79 -4.61 -5.88 -2.80
N LEU A 80 -4.77 -5.06 -1.76
CA LEU A 80 -5.27 -5.49 -0.46
C LEU A 80 -6.77 -5.20 -0.41
N THR A 81 -7.60 -6.25 -0.37
CA THR A 81 -9.06 -6.12 -0.42
C THR A 81 -9.75 -7.15 0.46
N HIS A 82 -11.03 -6.94 0.74
CA HIS A 82 -11.85 -7.92 1.46
C HIS A 82 -12.45 -8.99 0.52
N TYR A 83 -12.75 -8.63 -0.72
CA TYR A 83 -13.47 -9.50 -1.67
C TYR A 83 -12.53 -10.07 -2.74
N SER A 84 -12.53 -11.40 -2.86
CA SER A 84 -11.71 -12.11 -3.84
C SER A 84 -12.16 -11.88 -5.29
N ASP A 85 -13.43 -11.59 -5.47
CA ASP A 85 -14.10 -11.35 -6.75
C ASP A 85 -14.32 -9.87 -7.07
N ALA A 86 -13.64 -8.99 -6.31
CA ALA A 86 -13.70 -7.55 -6.54
C ALA A 86 -13.24 -7.19 -7.96
N PRO A 87 -13.86 -6.20 -8.64
CA PRO A 87 -13.44 -5.76 -9.96
C PRO A 87 -11.94 -5.43 -10.07
N GLY A 88 -11.37 -4.80 -9.04
CA GLY A 88 -9.95 -4.48 -8.98
C GLY A 88 -9.04 -5.72 -8.93
N ALA A 89 -9.55 -6.87 -8.49
CA ALA A 89 -8.77 -8.12 -8.46
C ALA A 89 -8.35 -8.57 -9.86
N ALA A 90 -9.19 -8.29 -10.87
CA ALA A 90 -8.88 -8.60 -12.28
C ALA A 90 -7.71 -7.77 -12.84
N LEU A 91 -7.39 -6.63 -12.22
CA LEU A 91 -6.29 -5.75 -12.59
C LEU A 91 -5.03 -6.00 -11.76
N ALA A 92 -5.11 -6.81 -10.71
CA ALA A 92 -3.99 -7.07 -9.81
C ALA A 92 -3.13 -8.26 -10.26
N ASP A 93 -1.82 -8.13 -10.13
CA ASP A 93 -0.89 -9.26 -10.26
C ASP A 93 -0.92 -10.13 -8.99
N VAL A 94 -1.18 -9.51 -7.84
CA VAL A 94 -1.31 -10.18 -6.54
C VAL A 94 -2.50 -9.59 -5.79
N VAL A 95 -3.37 -10.47 -5.29
CA VAL A 95 -4.49 -10.09 -4.41
C VAL A 95 -4.22 -10.65 -3.01
N LEU A 96 -4.21 -9.77 -2.02
CA LEU A 96 -4.08 -10.12 -0.62
C LEU A 96 -5.44 -9.89 0.06
N LEU A 97 -6.06 -10.98 0.46
CA LEU A 97 -7.36 -10.92 1.13
C LEU A 97 -7.20 -10.56 2.60
N CYS A 98 -7.84 -9.46 2.98
CA CYS A 98 -7.77 -8.91 4.32
C CYS A 98 -9.18 -8.76 4.88
N GLY A 99 -9.51 -9.48 5.95
CA GLY A 99 -10.79 -9.30 6.59
C GLY A 99 -11.26 -10.49 7.43
N ALA A 100 -12.42 -10.28 8.04
CA ALA A 100 -13.19 -11.26 8.77
C ALA A 100 -14.63 -11.21 8.28
N LYS A 101 -15.48 -12.16 8.71
CA LYS A 101 -16.92 -12.07 8.45
C LYS A 101 -17.45 -10.77 9.05
N GLU A 102 -17.99 -9.90 8.23
CA GLU A 102 -18.63 -8.65 8.64
C GLU A 102 -20.14 -8.71 8.41
N SER A 103 -20.87 -7.98 9.24
CA SER A 103 -22.26 -7.62 8.97
C SER A 103 -22.28 -6.54 7.89
N PRO A 104 -23.29 -6.49 7.01
CA PRO A 104 -23.45 -5.38 6.06
C PRO A 104 -23.49 -3.99 6.70
N LEU A 105 -23.81 -3.93 8.00
CA LEU A 105 -23.86 -2.68 8.79
C LEU A 105 -22.47 -2.24 9.30
N ASP A 106 -21.48 -3.13 9.29
CA ASP A 106 -20.13 -2.92 9.86
C ASP A 106 -19.04 -2.88 8.78
N SER A 107 -19.39 -2.53 7.57
CA SER A 107 -18.47 -2.47 6.42
C SER A 107 -17.26 -1.59 6.73
N GLY A 108 -16.05 -2.15 6.57
CA GLY A 108 -14.79 -1.46 6.91
C GLY A 108 -14.52 -1.36 8.40
N SER A 109 -14.99 -2.32 9.18
CA SER A 109 -14.88 -2.41 10.64
C SER A 109 -13.43 -2.43 11.15
N MET A 110 -13.25 -2.27 12.44
CA MET A 110 -11.94 -2.33 13.09
C MET A 110 -11.21 -3.67 12.85
N PRO A 111 -11.87 -4.86 12.91
CA PRO A 111 -11.23 -6.13 12.57
C PRO A 111 -10.60 -6.16 11.18
N VAL A 112 -11.27 -5.59 10.17
CA VAL A 112 -10.73 -5.52 8.81
C VAL A 112 -9.50 -4.61 8.74
N LYS A 113 -9.55 -3.45 9.40
CA LYS A 113 -8.39 -2.54 9.47
C LYS A 113 -7.20 -3.22 10.14
N LEU A 114 -7.43 -3.95 11.23
CA LEU A 114 -6.38 -4.72 11.90
C LEU A 114 -5.82 -5.83 11.01
N ALA A 115 -6.66 -6.52 10.22
CA ALA A 115 -6.20 -7.52 9.26
C ALA A 115 -5.30 -6.89 8.18
N VAL A 116 -5.67 -5.72 7.64
CA VAL A 116 -4.83 -4.98 6.68
C VAL A 116 -3.49 -4.59 7.31
N LEU A 117 -3.50 -4.05 8.53
CA LEU A 117 -2.27 -3.67 9.24
C LEU A 117 -1.39 -4.89 9.55
N PHE A 118 -1.99 -6.03 9.87
CA PHE A 118 -1.24 -7.28 10.08
C PHE A 118 -0.54 -7.73 8.80
N VAL A 119 -1.26 -7.80 7.67
CA VAL A 119 -0.69 -8.17 6.36
C VAL A 119 0.39 -7.16 5.95
N ALA A 120 0.15 -5.87 6.15
CA ALA A 120 1.14 -4.82 5.91
C ALA A 120 2.42 -5.05 6.72
N ASN A 121 2.28 -5.39 8.00
CA ASN A 121 3.44 -5.67 8.86
C ASN A 121 4.24 -6.90 8.38
N VAL A 122 3.57 -7.94 7.91
CA VAL A 122 4.23 -9.12 7.30
C VAL A 122 5.01 -8.73 6.05
N LEU A 123 4.45 -7.87 5.19
CA LEU A 123 5.14 -7.37 3.99
C LEU A 123 6.38 -6.56 4.35
N VAL A 124 6.28 -5.65 5.33
CA VAL A 124 7.42 -4.85 5.82
C VAL A 124 8.49 -5.75 6.39
N LEU A 125 8.11 -6.72 7.24
CA LEU A 125 9.07 -7.66 7.84
C LEU A 125 9.78 -8.49 6.76
N ARG A 126 9.03 -9.01 5.79
CA ARG A 126 9.61 -9.78 4.69
C ARG A 126 10.60 -8.94 3.87
N TYR A 127 10.19 -7.72 3.50
CA TYR A 127 11.08 -6.79 2.79
C TYR A 127 12.35 -6.49 3.59
N THR A 128 12.23 -6.28 4.90
CA THR A 128 13.36 -6.03 5.81
C THR A 128 14.32 -7.22 5.82
N LEU A 129 13.81 -8.44 5.91
CA LEU A 129 14.62 -9.66 5.93
C LEU A 129 15.32 -9.89 4.58
N ASP A 130 14.65 -9.63 3.46
CA ASP A 130 15.24 -9.78 2.12
C ASP A 130 16.28 -8.70 1.79
N ASN A 131 16.25 -7.56 2.52
CA ASN A 131 17.15 -6.42 2.31
C ASN A 131 17.88 -6.03 3.61
N GLN A 132 18.36 -7.02 4.36
CA GLN A 132 18.81 -6.86 5.75
C GLN A 132 19.93 -5.83 5.91
N GLU A 133 20.91 -5.81 5.03
CA GLU A 133 22.02 -4.83 5.08
C GLU A 133 21.52 -3.40 4.87
N LEU A 134 20.69 -3.19 3.84
CA LEU A 134 20.09 -1.89 3.56
C LEU A 134 19.19 -1.44 4.72
N ALA A 135 18.36 -2.34 5.25
CA ALA A 135 17.46 -2.05 6.33
C ALA A 135 18.22 -1.63 7.61
N ASN A 136 19.25 -2.38 8.00
CA ASN A 136 20.07 -2.07 9.17
C ASN A 136 20.75 -0.69 9.05
N LEU A 137 21.32 -0.39 7.86
CA LEU A 137 21.94 0.90 7.60
C LEU A 137 20.92 2.04 7.66
N SER A 138 19.75 1.86 7.05
CA SER A 138 18.70 2.86 7.01
C SER A 138 18.10 3.12 8.39
N LEU A 139 17.78 2.07 9.15
CA LEU A 139 17.28 2.17 10.52
C LEU A 139 18.27 2.86 11.46
N SER A 140 19.56 2.58 11.31
CA SER A 140 20.61 3.29 12.09
C SER A 140 20.62 4.79 11.77
N ARG A 141 20.48 5.15 10.49
CA ARG A 141 20.46 6.57 10.05
C ARG A 141 19.19 7.28 10.54
N THR A 142 18.02 6.66 10.38
CA THR A 142 16.74 7.25 10.80
C THR A 142 16.65 7.36 12.32
N SER A 143 17.10 6.37 13.08
CA SER A 143 17.18 6.43 14.55
C SER A 143 18.08 7.58 15.03
N ARG A 144 19.22 7.79 14.37
CA ARG A 144 20.11 8.92 14.70
C ARG A 144 19.45 10.27 14.42
N ALA A 145 18.75 10.39 13.29
CA ALA A 145 18.04 11.62 12.94
C ALA A 145 16.88 11.94 13.90
N LEU A 146 16.24 10.91 14.47
CA LEU A 146 15.15 11.07 15.45
C LEU A 146 15.66 11.23 16.88
N GLY A 147 16.81 10.66 17.22
CA GLY A 147 17.38 10.72 18.55
C GLY A 147 17.65 12.15 19.06
N SER A 148 17.94 13.08 18.15
CA SER A 148 18.09 14.50 18.49
C SER A 148 16.77 15.23 18.78
N LYS A 149 15.61 14.59 18.55
CA LYS A 149 14.27 15.14 18.79
C LYS A 149 13.65 14.63 20.09
N LEU A 150 14.29 13.68 20.75
CA LEU A 150 13.87 13.19 22.05
C LEU A 150 14.59 14.05 23.11
N LEU A 151 13.79 14.68 24.02
CA LEU A 151 14.28 15.45 25.17
C LEU A 151 14.77 14.51 26.26
#